data_754b0407bbfb64f48da5bf75ec97315c
#
_entry.id   754b0407bbfb64f48da5bf75ec97315c
#
_cell.length_a   1.000
_cell.length_b   1.000
_cell.length_c   1.000
_cell.angle_alpha   90.00
_cell.angle_beta   90.00
_cell.angle_gamma   90.00
#
_symmetry.space_group_name_H-M   'P 1'
#
loop_
_entity.id
_entity.type
_entity.pdbx_description
1 polymer ?
#
loop_
_entity_poly.entity_id
_entity_poly.type
_entity_poly.pdbx_seq_one_letter_code
_entity_poly.pdbx_strand_id
1 'polypeptide(L)'
;QGSAPIAHAAAKTEEPVSEGMVALLEPFIDTIVICSITGLVLLSSGTWLKKFENKFQQADTVVLSGAYHESDPDGKSAVSEHVLGNKPLPFYTGSLEVRNGQILNTDITLLHARSFADSVRVKEGKEVLFSGTLSVRDGRIELPMNKERAVYLTGKSLLHSAPLSTEAFKKGFLGDWGQFIIPFSLLLFAFSTTIAWSYYGDRAVTYLWGTKYV
;
A
#
# COMPACT_ATOMS: atom_id res chain seq x y z
N GLN A 1 16.44 3.20 8.52
CA GLN A 1 17.79 3.57 8.07
C GLN A 1 18.48 4.53 9.07
N GLY A 2 17.83 5.55 9.61
CA GLY A 2 18.44 6.47 10.60
C GLY A 2 18.85 5.82 11.92
N SER A 3 18.43 4.60 12.18
CA SER A 3 18.73 3.86 13.40
C SER A 3 19.92 2.89 13.28
N ALA A 4 20.31 2.49 12.08
CA ALA A 4 21.42 1.59 11.87
C ALA A 4 22.75 2.05 12.50
N PRO A 5 23.19 3.33 12.39
CA PRO A 5 24.43 3.79 13.00
C PRO A 5 24.56 3.56 14.50
N ILE A 6 23.43 3.58 15.25
CA ILE A 6 23.48 3.34 16.70
C ILE A 6 23.61 1.83 16.98
N ALA A 7 22.99 0.97 16.19
CA ALA A 7 23.20 -0.48 16.29
C ALA A 7 24.67 -0.82 16.01
N HIS A 8 25.28 -0.21 14.98
CA HIS A 8 26.70 -0.35 14.68
C HIS A 8 27.62 0.15 15.81
N ALA A 9 27.22 1.24 16.50
CA ALA A 9 27.99 1.74 17.65
C ALA A 9 28.03 0.74 18.83
N ALA A 10 27.13 -0.23 18.87
CA ALA A 10 27.10 -1.31 19.88
C ALA A 10 27.88 -2.57 19.44
N ALA A 11 28.34 -2.66 18.20
CA ALA A 11 29.05 -3.79 17.70
C ALA A 11 30.38 -3.99 18.47
N LYS A 12 30.66 -5.25 18.83
CA LYS A 12 31.94 -5.62 19.40
C LYS A 12 32.94 -5.79 18.25
N THR A 13 33.76 -4.79 18.02
CA THR A 13 34.80 -4.80 16.99
C THR A 13 36.14 -4.41 17.58
N GLU A 14 37.20 -5.03 17.08
CA GLU A 14 38.56 -4.65 17.45
C GLU A 14 39.00 -3.39 16.71
N GLU A 15 38.38 -3.09 15.54
CA GLU A 15 38.69 -1.95 14.70
C GLU A 15 37.42 -1.09 14.43
N PRO A 16 37.17 -0.04 15.23
CA PRO A 16 36.00 0.83 15.06
C PRO A 16 35.89 1.49 13.67
N VAL A 17 37.02 1.73 13.00
CA VAL A 17 37.05 2.31 11.64
C VAL A 17 36.45 1.34 10.62
N SER A 18 36.71 0.05 10.76
CA SER A 18 36.14 -0.99 9.89
C SER A 18 34.63 -1.04 10.01
N GLU A 19 34.10 -0.96 11.22
CA GLU A 19 32.65 -0.92 11.46
C GLU A 19 32.00 0.36 10.88
N GLY A 20 32.67 1.50 11.00
CA GLY A 20 32.23 2.75 10.38
C GLY A 20 32.18 2.67 8.85
N MET A 21 33.12 1.98 8.22
CA MET A 21 33.12 1.75 6.78
C MET A 21 31.94 0.86 6.34
N VAL A 22 31.62 -0.18 7.09
CA VAL A 22 30.44 -1.05 6.84
C VAL A 22 29.16 -0.21 6.97
N ALA A 23 29.05 0.60 8.00
CA ALA A 23 27.89 1.47 8.23
C ALA A 23 27.66 2.49 7.10
N LEU A 24 28.72 2.93 6.41
CA LEU A 24 28.62 3.80 5.23
C LEU A 24 28.13 3.06 3.98
N LEU A 25 28.50 1.77 3.82
CA LEU A 25 28.07 0.97 2.68
C LEU A 25 26.60 0.57 2.74
N GLU A 26 26.04 0.42 3.94
CA GLU A 26 24.65 0.01 4.13
C GLU A 26 23.65 0.92 3.38
N PRO A 27 23.62 2.25 3.60
CA PRO A 27 22.71 3.14 2.86
C PRO A 27 22.96 3.12 1.34
N PHE A 28 24.20 2.96 0.91
CA PHE A 28 24.54 2.87 -0.52
C PHE A 28 23.90 1.61 -1.14
N ILE A 29 24.10 0.45 -0.53
CA ILE A 29 23.58 -0.82 -1.04
C ILE A 29 22.04 -0.81 -0.99
N ASP A 30 21.45 -0.42 0.12
CA ASP A 30 20.00 -0.44 0.32
C ASP A 30 19.30 0.59 -0.60
N THR A 31 19.79 1.84 -0.61
CA THR A 31 19.10 2.92 -1.32
C THR A 31 19.43 2.92 -2.81
N ILE A 32 20.68 2.76 -3.20
CA ILE A 32 21.06 2.86 -4.62
C ILE A 32 20.91 1.51 -5.31
N VAL A 33 21.47 0.43 -4.77
CA VAL A 33 21.47 -0.86 -5.46
C VAL A 33 20.10 -1.51 -5.41
N ILE A 34 19.55 -1.73 -4.21
CA ILE A 34 18.28 -2.47 -4.04
C ILE A 34 17.10 -1.69 -4.59
N CYS A 35 17.00 -0.40 -4.32
CA CYS A 35 15.91 0.42 -4.86
C CYS A 35 15.99 0.55 -6.39
N SER A 36 17.19 0.66 -6.98
CA SER A 36 17.33 0.69 -8.44
C SER A 36 16.92 -0.62 -9.08
N ILE A 37 17.34 -1.76 -8.52
CA ILE A 37 16.91 -3.09 -8.99
C ILE A 37 15.39 -3.21 -8.93
N THR A 38 14.78 -2.86 -7.80
CA THR A 38 13.33 -2.92 -7.62
C THR A 38 12.61 -2.00 -8.63
N GLY A 39 13.10 -0.78 -8.82
CA GLY A 39 12.57 0.15 -9.80
C GLY A 39 12.66 -0.38 -11.24
N LEU A 40 13.79 -0.97 -11.62
CA LEU A 40 13.96 -1.59 -12.94
C LEU A 40 13.03 -2.78 -13.15
N VAL A 41 12.84 -3.63 -12.14
CA VAL A 41 11.88 -4.74 -12.21
C VAL A 41 10.46 -4.22 -12.37
N LEU A 42 10.06 -3.19 -11.63
CA LEU A 42 8.74 -2.57 -11.78
C LEU A 42 8.52 -2.03 -13.19
N LEU A 43 9.47 -1.25 -13.72
CA LEU A 43 9.37 -0.66 -15.05
C LEU A 43 9.35 -1.70 -16.15
N SER A 44 10.27 -2.67 -16.12
CA SER A 44 10.40 -3.71 -17.14
C SER A 44 9.23 -4.70 -17.15
N SER A 45 8.61 -4.97 -16.00
CA SER A 45 7.47 -5.89 -15.89
C SER A 45 6.20 -5.35 -16.56
N GLY A 46 6.07 -4.03 -16.71
CA GLY A 46 4.85 -3.35 -17.17
C GLY A 46 3.63 -3.55 -16.25
N THR A 47 3.84 -4.03 -15.03
CA THR A 47 2.79 -4.33 -14.06
C THR A 47 2.07 -3.06 -13.60
N TRP A 48 2.78 -1.95 -13.52
CA TRP A 48 2.27 -0.64 -13.12
C TRP A 48 1.24 -0.04 -14.08
N LEU A 49 1.12 -0.57 -15.31
CA LEU A 49 0.12 -0.17 -16.32
C LEU A 49 -1.15 -1.03 -16.29
N LYS A 50 -1.15 -2.12 -15.53
CA LYS A 50 -2.23 -3.12 -15.57
C LYS A 50 -3.07 -3.07 -14.32
N LYS A 51 -4.39 -3.17 -14.50
CA LYS A 51 -5.34 -3.36 -13.40
C LYS A 51 -5.43 -4.84 -13.03
N PHE A 52 -5.41 -5.10 -11.75
CA PHE A 52 -5.54 -6.43 -11.17
C PHE A 52 -6.76 -6.50 -10.28
N GLU A 53 -7.37 -7.67 -10.22
CA GLU A 53 -8.44 -7.92 -9.27
C GLU A 53 -7.86 -7.94 -7.85
N ASN A 54 -8.42 -7.09 -6.99
CA ASN A 54 -7.97 -6.96 -5.62
C ASN A 54 -9.12 -6.55 -4.69
N LYS A 55 -8.89 -6.70 -3.39
CA LYS A 55 -9.77 -6.18 -2.36
C LYS A 55 -9.44 -4.72 -2.10
N PHE A 56 -10.44 -3.86 -2.19
CA PHE A 56 -10.24 -2.43 -2.02
C PHE A 56 -10.05 -2.07 -0.55
N GLN A 57 -9.02 -1.30 -0.29
CA GLN A 57 -8.81 -0.71 1.02
C GLN A 57 -9.69 0.53 1.15
N GLN A 58 -10.42 0.64 2.25
CA GLN A 58 -11.33 1.76 2.47
C GLN A 58 -10.61 3.12 2.44
N ALA A 59 -9.38 3.18 2.94
CA ALA A 59 -8.57 4.40 2.95
C ALA A 59 -8.19 4.89 1.54
N ASP A 60 -8.07 3.97 0.58
CA ASP A 60 -7.64 4.25 -0.80
C ASP A 60 -8.81 4.29 -1.78
N THR A 61 -10.04 4.14 -1.28
CA THR A 61 -11.27 4.16 -2.08
C THR A 61 -11.95 5.51 -1.96
N VAL A 62 -12.23 6.13 -3.09
CA VAL A 62 -12.88 7.44 -3.19
C VAL A 62 -14.03 7.38 -4.18
N VAL A 63 -15.16 7.96 -3.80
CA VAL A 63 -16.33 8.11 -4.67
C VAL A 63 -16.46 9.59 -5.08
N LEU A 64 -16.36 9.85 -6.37
CA LEU A 64 -16.56 11.18 -6.95
C LEU A 64 -18.00 11.33 -7.43
N SER A 65 -18.51 12.55 -7.33
CA SER A 65 -19.78 12.93 -7.94
C SER A 65 -19.57 13.21 -9.41
N GLY A 66 -20.34 12.54 -10.25
CA GLY A 66 -20.25 12.60 -11.71
C GLY A 66 -19.77 11.30 -12.33
N ALA A 67 -20.29 10.99 -13.51
CA ALA A 67 -19.93 9.80 -14.29
C ALA A 67 -18.72 10.10 -15.17
N TYR A 68 -17.52 9.83 -14.68
CA TYR A 68 -16.29 9.91 -15.46
C TYR A 68 -15.91 8.53 -15.95
N HIS A 69 -15.54 8.41 -17.22
CA HIS A 69 -15.14 7.12 -17.80
C HIS A 69 -13.69 7.19 -18.26
N GLU A 70 -12.95 6.10 -18.01
CA GLU A 70 -11.55 6.02 -18.46
C GLU A 70 -11.41 5.97 -19.99
N SER A 71 -12.45 5.52 -20.68
CA SER A 71 -12.52 5.51 -22.15
C SER A 71 -12.77 6.87 -22.77
N ASP A 72 -13.26 7.83 -21.96
CA ASP A 72 -13.48 9.20 -22.40
C ASP A 72 -12.23 10.06 -22.11
N PRO A 73 -11.59 10.68 -23.11
CA PRO A 73 -10.39 11.49 -22.93
C PRO A 73 -10.59 12.64 -21.93
N ASP A 74 -11.75 13.30 -21.96
CA ASP A 74 -12.06 14.43 -21.08
C ASP A 74 -12.26 13.94 -19.64
N GLY A 75 -13.01 12.86 -19.45
CA GLY A 75 -13.21 12.24 -18.15
C GLY A 75 -11.91 11.74 -17.54
N LYS A 76 -11.05 11.10 -18.35
CA LYS A 76 -9.73 10.64 -17.93
C LYS A 76 -8.82 11.80 -17.54
N SER A 77 -8.82 12.90 -18.32
CA SER A 77 -8.02 14.10 -18.03
C SER A 77 -8.49 14.74 -16.72
N ALA A 78 -9.81 14.92 -16.54
CA ALA A 78 -10.37 15.52 -15.32
C ALA A 78 -10.00 14.73 -14.06
N VAL A 79 -10.11 13.41 -14.09
CA VAL A 79 -9.73 12.55 -12.95
C VAL A 79 -8.21 12.56 -12.74
N SER A 80 -7.40 12.60 -13.81
CA SER A 80 -5.95 12.72 -13.70
C SER A 80 -5.53 14.01 -13.01
N GLU A 81 -6.11 15.15 -13.40
CA GLU A 81 -5.87 16.45 -12.77
C GLU A 81 -6.29 16.47 -11.30
N HIS A 82 -7.43 15.82 -10.98
CA HIS A 82 -7.86 15.66 -9.59
C HIS A 82 -6.86 14.85 -8.76
N VAL A 83 -6.40 13.72 -9.27
CA VAL A 83 -5.42 12.84 -8.59
C VAL A 83 -4.08 13.53 -8.39
N LEU A 84 -3.67 14.39 -9.33
CA LEU A 84 -2.45 15.21 -9.23
C LEU A 84 -2.60 16.42 -8.29
N GLY A 85 -3.83 16.72 -7.85
CA GLY A 85 -4.12 17.85 -6.98
C GLY A 85 -4.25 19.20 -7.69
N ASN A 86 -4.26 19.20 -9.03
CA ASN A 86 -4.34 20.43 -9.82
C ASN A 86 -5.77 21.00 -9.87
N LYS A 87 -6.76 20.11 -10.03
CA LYS A 87 -8.18 20.51 -10.13
C LYS A 87 -9.06 19.54 -9.33
N PRO A 88 -9.50 19.93 -8.13
CA PRO A 88 -10.34 19.05 -7.31
C PRO A 88 -11.70 18.81 -7.97
N LEU A 89 -12.12 17.56 -8.02
CA LEU A 89 -13.47 17.15 -8.40
C LEU A 89 -14.34 17.00 -7.13
N PRO A 90 -15.66 17.21 -7.25
CA PRO A 90 -16.56 17.08 -6.10
C PRO A 90 -16.64 15.63 -5.61
N PHE A 91 -16.56 15.47 -4.30
CA PHE A 91 -16.79 14.18 -3.66
C PHE A 91 -18.27 13.89 -3.57
N TYR A 92 -18.61 12.62 -3.75
CA TYR A 92 -19.98 12.18 -3.58
C TYR A 92 -20.34 12.07 -2.09
N THR A 93 -21.53 12.57 -1.73
CA THR A 93 -22.14 12.39 -0.42
C THR A 93 -23.58 11.94 -0.62
N GLY A 94 -23.94 10.79 -0.07
CA GLY A 94 -25.26 10.21 -0.26
C GLY A 94 -25.27 8.72 0.05
N SER A 95 -26.16 8.00 -0.62
CA SER A 95 -26.30 6.55 -0.46
C SER A 95 -26.00 5.81 -1.75
N LEU A 96 -25.29 4.68 -1.65
CA LEU A 96 -25.07 3.74 -2.73
C LEU A 96 -26.04 2.59 -2.61
N GLU A 97 -26.88 2.39 -3.62
CA GLU A 97 -27.73 1.22 -3.70
C GLU A 97 -26.96 0.06 -4.30
N VAL A 98 -26.91 -1.05 -3.56
CA VAL A 98 -26.20 -2.26 -3.97
C VAL A 98 -27.20 -3.40 -4.10
N ARG A 99 -27.23 -4.06 -5.26
CA ARG A 99 -28.04 -5.25 -5.51
C ARG A 99 -27.17 -6.36 -6.10
N ASN A 100 -27.18 -7.52 -5.46
CA ASN A 100 -26.33 -8.66 -5.86
C ASN A 100 -24.87 -8.26 -6.07
N GLY A 101 -24.32 -7.46 -5.15
CA GLY A 101 -22.95 -6.98 -5.20
C GLY A 101 -22.68 -5.89 -6.24
N GLN A 102 -23.65 -5.45 -7.03
CA GLN A 102 -23.48 -4.38 -8.02
C GLN A 102 -24.01 -3.07 -7.47
N ILE A 103 -23.23 -2.00 -7.65
CA ILE A 103 -23.64 -0.63 -7.34
C ILE A 103 -24.53 -0.15 -8.49
N LEU A 104 -25.73 0.32 -8.17
CA LEU A 104 -26.73 0.75 -9.15
C LEU A 104 -26.63 2.23 -9.52
N ASN A 105 -25.95 3.03 -8.71
CA ASN A 105 -25.77 4.45 -8.95
C ASN A 105 -24.93 4.69 -10.23
N THR A 106 -25.47 5.46 -11.17
CA THR A 106 -24.82 5.74 -12.46
C THR A 106 -24.05 7.07 -12.48
N ASP A 107 -24.43 8.01 -11.60
CA ASP A 107 -23.87 9.36 -11.58
C ASP A 107 -22.68 9.49 -10.62
N ILE A 108 -21.90 8.45 -10.52
CA ILE A 108 -20.73 8.39 -9.65
C ILE A 108 -19.54 7.74 -10.35
N THR A 109 -18.35 8.12 -9.91
CA THR A 109 -17.11 7.46 -10.32
C THR A 109 -16.39 6.94 -9.09
N LEU A 110 -16.04 5.67 -9.11
CA LEU A 110 -15.31 5.03 -8.02
C LEU A 110 -13.84 4.92 -8.39
N LEU A 111 -13.00 5.51 -7.55
CA LEU A 111 -11.55 5.40 -7.65
C LEU A 111 -11.01 4.51 -6.54
N HIS A 112 -10.01 3.70 -6.87
CA HIS A 112 -9.21 2.97 -5.91
C HIS A 112 -7.73 3.08 -6.26
N ALA A 113 -6.89 3.33 -5.26
CA ALA A 113 -5.45 3.49 -5.44
C ALA A 113 -5.09 4.49 -6.56
N ARG A 114 -5.81 5.62 -6.60
CA ARG A 114 -5.65 6.71 -7.60
C ARG A 114 -5.91 6.29 -9.05
N SER A 115 -6.70 5.24 -9.26
CA SER A 115 -7.11 4.79 -10.59
C SER A 115 -8.61 4.53 -10.65
N PHE A 116 -9.16 4.53 -11.87
CA PHE A 116 -10.54 4.09 -12.07
C PHE A 116 -10.71 2.64 -11.61
N ALA A 117 -11.72 2.41 -10.80
CA ALA A 117 -12.06 1.08 -10.33
C ALA A 117 -13.04 0.41 -11.31
N ASP A 118 -12.66 -0.73 -11.87
CA ASP A 118 -13.48 -1.49 -12.81
C ASP A 118 -14.09 -2.72 -12.17
N SER A 119 -15.24 -3.15 -12.69
CA SER A 119 -15.92 -4.40 -12.28
C SER A 119 -16.10 -4.48 -10.75
N VAL A 120 -16.46 -3.35 -10.14
CA VAL A 120 -16.60 -3.27 -8.68
C VAL A 120 -17.74 -4.14 -8.21
N ARG A 121 -17.48 -4.93 -7.18
CA ARG A 121 -18.46 -5.75 -6.48
C ARG A 121 -18.36 -5.55 -4.99
N VAL A 122 -19.51 -5.47 -4.35
CA VAL A 122 -19.63 -5.41 -2.89
C VAL A 122 -19.92 -6.80 -2.38
N LYS A 123 -19.09 -7.27 -1.45
CA LYS A 123 -19.20 -8.61 -0.85
C LYS A 123 -19.32 -8.50 0.67
N GLU A 124 -19.92 -9.52 1.27
CA GLU A 124 -20.07 -9.67 2.72
C GLU A 124 -19.52 -11.01 3.19
N GLY A 125 -18.76 -11.01 4.28
CA GLY A 125 -18.24 -12.23 4.91
C GLY A 125 -17.37 -13.07 3.97
N LYS A 126 -17.70 -14.34 3.80
CA LYS A 126 -16.97 -15.27 2.93
C LYS A 126 -17.51 -15.21 1.48
N GLU A 127 -17.30 -14.09 0.80
CA GLU A 127 -17.62 -13.91 -0.64
C GLU A 127 -19.11 -13.90 -1.04
N VAL A 128 -20.03 -13.71 -0.09
CA VAL A 128 -21.44 -13.54 -0.41
C VAL A 128 -21.66 -12.15 -1.03
N LEU A 129 -22.46 -12.08 -2.08
CA LEU A 129 -22.81 -10.81 -2.72
C LEU A 129 -23.73 -10.00 -1.80
N PHE A 130 -23.31 -8.78 -1.49
CA PHE A 130 -24.06 -7.87 -0.62
C PHE A 130 -25.25 -7.26 -1.39
N SER A 131 -26.36 -7.09 -0.70
CA SER A 131 -27.51 -6.32 -1.19
C SER A 131 -28.00 -5.42 -0.05
N GLY A 132 -28.09 -4.13 -0.31
CA GLY A 132 -28.46 -3.13 0.68
C GLY A 132 -27.99 -1.74 0.30
N THR A 133 -27.98 -0.84 1.26
CA THR A 133 -27.55 0.54 1.06
C THR A 133 -26.28 0.82 1.85
N LEU A 134 -25.32 1.48 1.24
CA LEU A 134 -24.08 1.94 1.87
C LEU A 134 -24.07 3.46 1.90
N SER A 135 -23.76 4.06 3.05
CA SER A 135 -23.60 5.51 3.19
C SER A 135 -22.24 5.95 2.65
N VAL A 136 -22.22 7.10 1.98
CA VAL A 136 -21.00 7.76 1.53
C VAL A 136 -20.99 9.17 2.08
N ARG A 137 -19.90 9.56 2.72
CA ARG A 137 -19.69 10.92 3.23
C ARG A 137 -18.35 11.43 2.73
N ASP A 138 -18.37 12.58 2.06
CA ASP A 138 -17.17 13.21 1.50
C ASP A 138 -16.30 12.23 0.68
N GLY A 139 -16.96 11.46 -0.20
CA GLY A 139 -16.31 10.47 -1.05
C GLY A 139 -15.85 9.20 -0.36
N ARG A 140 -16.05 9.04 0.94
CA ARG A 140 -15.66 7.86 1.70
C ARG A 140 -16.85 6.96 1.96
N ILE A 141 -16.74 5.69 1.62
CA ILE A 141 -17.79 4.68 1.85
C ILE A 141 -17.73 4.27 3.32
N GLU A 142 -18.84 4.45 4.03
CA GLU A 142 -19.00 3.96 5.40
C GLU A 142 -19.43 2.49 5.34
N LEU A 143 -18.48 1.58 5.54
CA LEU A 143 -18.75 0.16 5.55
C LEU A 143 -19.28 -0.25 6.94
N PRO A 144 -20.40 -0.98 7.03
CA PRO A 144 -20.90 -1.45 8.32
C PRO A 144 -19.90 -2.41 8.96
N MET A 145 -19.35 -2.00 10.11
CA MET A 145 -18.46 -2.83 10.92
C MET A 145 -19.27 -3.81 11.77
N ASN A 146 -19.73 -4.88 11.16
CA ASN A 146 -20.22 -6.01 11.93
C ASN A 146 -19.12 -7.05 12.08
N LYS A 147 -18.74 -7.42 13.32
CA LYS A 147 -17.65 -8.37 13.59
C LYS A 147 -17.84 -9.73 12.92
N GLU A 148 -19.07 -10.12 12.64
CA GLU A 148 -19.39 -11.42 12.04
C GLU A 148 -19.48 -11.37 10.51
N ARG A 149 -19.78 -10.20 9.91
CA ARG A 149 -20.02 -10.03 8.48
C ARG A 149 -19.44 -8.71 7.97
N ALA A 150 -18.12 -8.66 7.84
CA ALA A 150 -17.47 -7.48 7.29
C ALA A 150 -17.85 -7.30 5.81
N VAL A 151 -18.38 -6.13 5.46
CA VAL A 151 -18.64 -5.74 4.08
C VAL A 151 -17.36 -5.17 3.48
N TYR A 152 -17.04 -5.54 2.26
CA TYR A 152 -15.86 -5.06 1.55
C TYR A 152 -16.10 -4.97 0.04
N LEU A 153 -15.32 -4.14 -0.62
CA LEU A 153 -15.36 -3.97 -2.07
C LEU A 153 -14.23 -4.77 -2.71
N THR A 154 -14.52 -5.35 -3.86
CA THR A 154 -13.53 -5.99 -4.76
C THR A 154 -13.71 -5.46 -6.17
N GLY A 155 -12.67 -5.49 -6.96
CA GLY A 155 -12.73 -5.06 -8.34
C GLY A 155 -11.32 -4.96 -8.94
N LYS A 156 -11.23 -4.42 -10.14
CA LYS A 156 -9.95 -4.22 -10.83
C LYS A 156 -9.49 -2.78 -10.68
N SER A 157 -8.29 -2.59 -10.19
CA SER A 157 -7.62 -1.29 -10.11
C SER A 157 -6.11 -1.45 -10.26
N LEU A 158 -5.39 -0.35 -10.38
CA LEU A 158 -3.94 -0.37 -10.32
C LEU A 158 -3.50 -0.84 -8.92
N LEU A 159 -2.44 -1.63 -8.88
CA LEU A 159 -1.80 -2.01 -7.63
C LEU A 159 -0.82 -0.91 -7.19
N HIS A 160 -0.57 -0.82 -5.89
CA HIS A 160 0.45 0.05 -5.30
C HIS A 160 1.20 -0.69 -4.19
N SER A 161 2.33 -0.12 -3.75
CA SER A 161 3.14 -0.64 -2.63
C SER A 161 3.59 -2.10 -2.83
N ALA A 162 3.59 -2.90 -1.78
CA ALA A 162 4.06 -4.27 -1.78
C ALA A 162 3.34 -5.20 -2.78
N PRO A 163 2.00 -5.16 -2.97
CA PRO A 163 1.33 -5.95 -4.00
C PRO A 163 1.84 -5.68 -5.43
N LEU A 164 2.11 -4.41 -5.78
CA LEU A 164 2.67 -4.06 -7.08
C LEU A 164 4.05 -4.68 -7.29
N SER A 165 4.92 -4.54 -6.28
CA SER A 165 6.27 -5.12 -6.34
C SER A 165 6.21 -6.65 -6.42
N THR A 166 5.32 -7.29 -5.66
CA THR A 166 5.14 -8.74 -5.68
C THR A 166 4.75 -9.24 -7.07
N GLU A 167 3.77 -8.59 -7.71
CA GLU A 167 3.37 -8.95 -9.08
C GLU A 167 4.47 -8.66 -10.11
N ALA A 168 5.26 -7.60 -9.92
CA ALA A 168 6.39 -7.31 -10.80
C ALA A 168 7.47 -8.38 -10.71
N PHE A 169 7.86 -8.80 -9.51
CA PHE A 169 8.85 -9.87 -9.31
C PHE A 169 8.34 -11.24 -9.81
N LYS A 170 7.03 -11.50 -9.69
CA LYS A 170 6.41 -12.71 -10.25
C LYS A 170 6.54 -12.80 -11.77
N LYS A 171 6.50 -11.66 -12.47
CA LYS A 171 6.71 -11.60 -13.93
C LYS A 171 8.16 -11.62 -14.35
N GLY A 172 9.07 -11.52 -13.40
CA GLY A 172 10.50 -11.57 -13.67
C GLY A 172 11.02 -12.99 -13.92
N PHE A 173 12.33 -13.10 -13.98
CA PHE A 173 13.08 -14.33 -14.25
C PHE A 173 12.72 -15.52 -13.31
N LEU A 174 12.33 -15.25 -12.06
CA LEU A 174 11.99 -16.30 -11.09
C LEU A 174 10.54 -16.82 -11.23
N GLY A 175 9.73 -16.25 -12.12
CA GLY A 175 8.34 -16.65 -12.29
C GLY A 175 7.55 -16.62 -10.99
N ASP A 176 6.75 -17.66 -10.72
CA ASP A 176 5.90 -17.72 -9.53
C ASP A 176 6.68 -17.67 -8.20
N TRP A 177 7.96 -18.06 -8.18
CA TRP A 177 8.81 -17.92 -7.00
C TRP A 177 9.14 -16.47 -6.66
N GLY A 178 9.12 -15.58 -7.64
CA GLY A 178 9.35 -14.14 -7.46
C GLY A 178 8.40 -13.48 -6.46
N GLN A 179 7.19 -14.02 -6.30
CA GLN A 179 6.21 -13.48 -5.35
C GLN A 179 6.67 -13.55 -3.88
N PHE A 180 7.58 -14.48 -3.56
CA PHE A 180 8.08 -14.65 -2.19
C PHE A 180 9.21 -13.69 -1.81
N ILE A 181 9.83 -13.01 -2.78
CA ILE A 181 10.93 -12.07 -2.54
C ILE A 181 10.48 -10.94 -1.61
N ILE A 182 9.36 -10.30 -1.92
CA ILE A 182 8.86 -9.15 -1.14
C ILE A 182 8.44 -9.56 0.28
N PRO A 183 7.57 -10.57 0.50
CA PRO A 183 7.22 -11.02 1.85
C PRO A 183 8.43 -11.43 2.69
N PHE A 184 9.38 -12.15 2.09
CA PHE A 184 10.60 -12.58 2.79
C PHE A 184 11.49 -11.39 3.17
N SER A 185 11.69 -10.44 2.25
CA SER A 185 12.42 -9.21 2.54
C SER A 185 11.76 -8.40 3.64
N LEU A 186 10.44 -8.24 3.60
CA LEU A 186 9.68 -7.53 4.65
C LEU A 186 9.81 -8.23 6.02
N LEU A 187 9.82 -9.56 6.05
CA LEU A 187 10.06 -10.32 7.28
C LEU A 187 11.44 -10.00 7.85
N LEU A 188 12.49 -10.05 7.03
CA LEU A 188 13.86 -9.73 7.45
C LEU A 188 13.99 -8.28 7.93
N PHE A 189 13.38 -7.32 7.22
CA PHE A 189 13.35 -5.92 7.64
C PHE A 189 12.62 -5.71 8.96
N ALA A 190 11.47 -6.35 9.14
CA ALA A 190 10.72 -6.29 10.40
C ALA A 190 11.56 -6.85 11.56
N PHE A 191 12.22 -7.98 11.36
CA PHE A 191 13.07 -8.61 12.36
C PHE A 191 14.26 -7.74 12.74
N SER A 192 15.03 -7.24 11.76
CA SER A 192 16.18 -6.38 12.01
C SER A 192 15.77 -5.05 12.66
N THR A 193 14.64 -4.47 12.24
CA THR A 193 14.10 -3.26 12.84
C THR A 193 13.72 -3.50 14.31
N THR A 194 13.08 -4.63 14.62
CA THR A 194 12.71 -4.96 16.00
C THR A 194 13.94 -5.06 16.90
N ILE A 195 15.03 -5.68 16.44
CA ILE A 195 16.30 -5.78 17.19
C ILE A 195 16.87 -4.37 17.41
N ALA A 196 17.00 -3.56 16.36
CA ALA A 196 17.54 -2.22 16.47
C ALA A 196 16.73 -1.34 17.43
N TRP A 197 15.41 -1.34 17.33
CA TRP A 197 14.54 -0.55 18.20
C TRP A 197 14.52 -1.05 19.65
N SER A 198 14.66 -2.34 19.87
CA SER A 198 14.82 -2.90 21.20
C SER A 198 16.07 -2.33 21.89
N TYR A 199 17.20 -2.28 21.17
CA TYR A 199 18.43 -1.68 21.66
C TYR A 199 18.25 -0.17 21.97
N TYR A 200 17.53 0.58 21.14
CA TYR A 200 17.22 1.98 21.43
C TYR A 200 16.40 2.14 22.71
N GLY A 201 15.35 1.33 22.86
CA GLY A 201 14.53 1.34 24.06
C GLY A 201 15.36 1.12 25.32
N ASP A 202 16.23 0.14 25.28
CA ASP A 202 17.16 -0.20 26.34
C ASP A 202 18.07 0.98 26.73
N ARG A 203 18.67 1.63 25.73
CA ARG A 203 19.53 2.80 25.96
C ARG A 203 18.76 4.02 26.47
N ALA A 204 17.56 4.25 25.97
CA ALA A 204 16.70 5.34 26.45
C ALA A 204 16.27 5.13 27.90
N VAL A 205 15.88 3.92 28.29
CA VAL A 205 15.53 3.57 29.65
C VAL A 205 16.73 3.72 30.58
N THR A 206 17.90 3.22 30.16
CA THR A 206 19.15 3.37 30.93
C THR A 206 19.49 4.85 31.18
N TYR A 207 19.31 5.71 30.16
CA TYR A 207 19.57 7.13 30.28
C TYR A 207 18.60 7.84 31.25
N LEU A 208 17.31 7.51 31.20
CA LEU A 208 16.27 8.17 32.00
C LEU A 208 16.20 7.66 33.43
N TRP A 209 16.38 6.38 33.69
CA TRP A 209 16.15 5.73 34.97
C TRP A 209 17.38 5.01 35.54
N GLY A 210 18.49 5.01 34.82
CA GLY A 210 19.71 4.32 35.23
C GLY A 210 19.64 2.80 34.94
N THR A 211 20.75 2.10 35.24
CA THR A 211 20.93 0.66 34.92
C THR A 211 20.08 -0.29 35.77
N LYS A 212 19.32 0.20 36.73
CA LYS A 212 18.53 -0.64 37.64
C LYS A 212 17.29 -1.27 37.00
N TYR A 213 16.84 -0.73 35.87
CA TYR A 213 15.60 -1.13 35.21
C TYR A 213 15.81 -1.74 33.82
N VAL A 214 17.04 -2.12 33.49
CA VAL A 214 17.47 -2.74 32.23
C VAL A 214 17.92 -4.15 32.45
#